data_4881c10434969a046b073936fdf0c6a9
#
_entry.id   4881c10434969a046b073936fdf0c6a9
#
_cell.length_a   1.000
_cell.length_b   1.000
_cell.length_c   1.000
_cell.angle_alpha   90.00
_cell.angle_beta   90.00
_cell.angle_gamma   90.00
#
_symmetry.space_group_name_H-M   'P 1'
#
loop_
_entity.id
_entity.type
_entity.pdbx_description
1 polymer ?
#
loop_
_entity_poly.entity_id
_entity_poly.type
_entity_poly.pdbx_seq_one_letter_code
_entity_poly.pdbx_strand_id
1 'polypeptide(L)'
;MKFSIKMVVAAVAVFAGGAAMAQSTFDKINSSGKVVMGVRESSAPMAYAIGSNQSFGGYHVELCERVLKEIVPKAKIEYMALTAQNTMPLVQNGTVDIGCGPTTNNLTRQKQVAFAVTTYVSQVRAAVKADSPITSIKQLDGKNIAASAGTTAVQLLRKFGKDNNVTLNTTLGKDHFESFMLLESGRAEAFVLDDNLLAGVIANSANPKGYKIVGEVLGSEPIAILFRNEDPAFKKAVDDSLVKLMKSGELAKVYDKWFMQPIPPKGQALNLPMSDTLKKLIQEPNDKPLEAYADQ
;
A
#
# COMPACT_ATOMS: atom_id res chain seq x y z
N MET A 1 -40.02 27.48 69.68
CA MET A 1 -39.69 26.58 68.53
C MET A 1 -38.68 27.27 67.63
N LYS A 2 -37.42 26.86 67.64
CA LYS A 2 -36.36 27.40 66.78
C LYS A 2 -36.14 26.44 65.59
N PHE A 3 -36.46 26.89 64.39
CA PHE A 3 -36.16 26.15 63.17
C PHE A 3 -34.75 26.50 62.70
N SER A 4 -33.87 25.51 62.68
CA SER A 4 -32.54 25.60 62.09
C SER A 4 -32.60 25.17 60.61
N ILE A 5 -32.30 26.12 59.72
CA ILE A 5 -32.17 25.85 58.28
C ILE A 5 -30.74 25.34 58.05
N LYS A 6 -30.61 24.07 57.66
CA LYS A 6 -29.35 23.51 57.21
C LYS A 6 -29.16 23.83 55.73
N MET A 7 -28.17 24.68 55.46
CA MET A 7 -27.74 25.04 54.09
C MET A 7 -26.93 23.87 53.53
N VAL A 8 -27.45 23.19 52.51
CA VAL A 8 -26.75 22.16 51.75
C VAL A 8 -25.98 22.85 50.61
N VAL A 9 -24.68 22.94 50.76
CA VAL A 9 -23.79 23.41 49.67
C VAL A 9 -23.57 22.23 48.71
N ALA A 10 -24.18 22.26 47.54
CA ALA A 10 -23.93 21.32 46.46
C ALA A 10 -22.61 21.73 45.74
N ALA A 11 -21.58 20.97 45.91
CA ALA A 11 -20.33 21.12 45.16
C ALA A 11 -20.56 20.59 43.74
N VAL A 12 -20.65 21.50 42.78
CA VAL A 12 -20.65 21.18 41.35
C VAL A 12 -19.19 20.84 40.93
N ALA A 13 -18.87 19.58 40.80
CA ALA A 13 -17.62 19.13 40.20
C ALA A 13 -17.69 19.36 38.68
N VAL A 14 -17.03 20.39 38.20
CA VAL A 14 -16.81 20.63 36.77
C VAL A 14 -15.79 19.61 36.30
N PHE A 15 -16.25 18.52 35.70
CA PHE A 15 -15.40 17.64 34.91
C PHE A 15 -14.97 18.43 33.66
N ALA A 16 -13.80 19.06 33.72
CA ALA A 16 -13.10 19.49 32.53
C ALA A 16 -12.69 18.21 31.77
N GLY A 17 -13.54 17.79 30.84
CA GLY A 17 -13.21 16.76 29.86
C GLY A 17 -12.06 17.27 28.99
N GLY A 18 -10.84 17.02 29.40
CA GLY A 18 -9.68 17.17 28.54
C GLY A 18 -9.87 16.23 27.37
N ALA A 19 -10.13 16.78 26.17
CA ALA A 19 -9.98 16.02 24.95
C ALA A 19 -8.58 15.41 24.98
N ALA A 20 -8.47 14.09 25.15
CA ALA A 20 -7.21 13.40 25.03
C ALA A 20 -6.75 13.60 23.58
N MET A 21 -5.91 14.62 23.34
CA MET A 21 -5.25 14.80 22.05
C MET A 21 -4.44 13.53 21.81
N ALA A 22 -4.73 12.84 20.72
CA ALA A 22 -3.95 11.66 20.35
C ALA A 22 -2.47 12.08 20.24
N GLN A 23 -1.59 11.36 20.90
CA GLN A 23 -0.15 11.65 20.89
C GLN A 23 0.33 11.69 19.43
N SER A 24 1.04 12.77 19.03
CA SER A 24 1.58 12.88 17.69
C SER A 24 2.60 11.77 17.42
N THR A 25 2.78 11.41 16.15
CA THR A 25 3.77 10.40 15.76
C THR A 25 5.18 10.84 16.15
N PHE A 26 5.49 12.13 16.02
CA PHE A 26 6.78 12.67 16.47
C PHE A 26 7.00 12.54 17.99
N ASP A 27 5.98 12.83 18.80
CA ASP A 27 6.09 12.69 20.27
C ASP A 27 6.29 11.23 20.68
N LYS A 28 5.55 10.31 20.02
CA LYS A 28 5.73 8.87 20.23
C LYS A 28 7.15 8.41 19.87
N ILE A 29 7.66 8.84 18.71
CA ILE A 29 9.01 8.50 18.25
C ILE A 29 10.08 9.10 19.17
N ASN A 30 9.93 10.37 19.55
CA ASN A 30 10.87 11.06 20.43
C ASN A 30 10.93 10.42 21.82
N SER A 31 9.80 10.01 22.37
CA SER A 31 9.73 9.38 23.69
C SER A 31 10.24 7.94 23.71
N SER A 32 10.00 7.17 22.62
CA SER A 32 10.41 5.77 22.51
C SER A 32 11.81 5.58 21.92
N GLY A 33 12.33 6.56 21.17
CA GLY A 33 13.54 6.43 20.36
C GLY A 33 13.39 5.51 19.15
N LYS A 34 12.15 5.15 18.78
CA LYS A 34 11.85 4.15 17.74
C LYS A 34 10.74 4.64 16.82
N VAL A 35 10.82 4.22 15.55
CA VAL A 35 9.75 4.35 14.55
C VAL A 35 9.40 2.98 14.01
N VAL A 36 8.11 2.61 14.05
CA VAL A 36 7.62 1.34 13.53
C VAL A 36 7.23 1.52 12.07
N MET A 37 8.03 0.94 11.17
CA MET A 37 7.81 0.92 9.73
C MET A 37 7.12 -0.39 9.33
N GLY A 38 5.87 -0.31 8.90
CA GLY A 38 5.12 -1.44 8.38
C GLY A 38 5.50 -1.73 6.93
N VAL A 39 5.88 -2.98 6.65
CA VAL A 39 6.37 -3.41 5.33
C VAL A 39 5.60 -4.62 4.84
N ARG A 40 5.16 -4.61 3.57
CA ARG A 40 4.55 -5.79 2.94
C ARG A 40 5.57 -6.88 2.73
N GLU A 41 5.17 -8.14 2.97
CA GLU A 41 6.09 -9.28 2.85
C GLU A 41 6.18 -9.84 1.42
N SER A 42 5.15 -9.62 0.59
CA SER A 42 4.98 -10.32 -0.69
C SER A 42 4.74 -9.39 -1.89
N SER A 43 5.10 -8.12 -1.78
CA SER A 43 4.77 -7.09 -2.78
C SER A 43 6.00 -6.60 -3.55
N ALA A 44 6.86 -7.52 -4.04
CA ALA A 44 7.97 -7.15 -4.93
C ALA A 44 7.45 -6.45 -6.20
N PRO A 45 8.11 -5.40 -6.70
CA PRO A 45 9.33 -4.75 -6.24
C PRO A 45 9.11 -3.62 -5.21
N MET A 46 7.87 -3.38 -4.78
CA MET A 46 7.50 -2.24 -3.93
C MET A 46 7.97 -2.41 -2.48
N ALA A 47 7.63 -3.56 -1.88
CA ALA A 47 7.97 -3.91 -0.50
C ALA A 47 7.87 -5.42 -0.33
N TYR A 48 8.92 -6.09 0.09
CA TYR A 48 8.92 -7.55 0.25
C TYR A 48 10.05 -8.04 1.16
N ALA A 49 9.88 -9.25 1.68
CA ALA A 49 10.91 -9.92 2.44
C ALA A 49 12.03 -10.44 1.51
N ILE A 50 13.29 -10.17 1.89
CA ILE A 50 14.48 -10.60 1.14
C ILE A 50 15.22 -11.67 1.96
N GLY A 51 15.18 -12.92 1.49
CA GLY A 51 15.84 -14.04 2.18
C GLY A 51 15.12 -14.46 3.47
N SER A 52 15.82 -15.25 4.30
CA SER A 52 15.27 -15.85 5.52
C SER A 52 15.41 -15.00 6.79
N ASN A 53 16.16 -13.91 6.74
CA ASN A 53 16.61 -13.15 7.93
C ASN A 53 15.70 -11.96 8.30
N GLN A 54 14.44 -11.96 7.93
CA GLN A 54 13.50 -10.82 8.16
C GLN A 54 14.05 -9.48 7.64
N SER A 55 14.89 -9.52 6.60
CA SER A 55 15.30 -8.33 5.88
C SER A 55 14.21 -7.94 4.89
N PHE A 56 13.92 -6.66 4.81
CA PHE A 56 12.95 -6.13 3.87
C PHE A 56 13.65 -5.24 2.85
N GLY A 57 13.09 -5.15 1.66
CA GLY A 57 13.53 -4.25 0.62
C GLY A 57 12.41 -3.94 -0.35
N GLY A 58 12.71 -3.06 -1.28
CA GLY A 58 11.77 -2.61 -2.30
C GLY A 58 11.73 -1.10 -2.41
N TYR A 59 11.07 -0.65 -3.44
CA TYR A 59 10.98 0.76 -3.80
C TYR A 59 10.44 1.64 -2.64
N HIS A 60 9.29 1.26 -2.06
CA HIS A 60 8.70 2.00 -0.94
C HIS A 60 9.49 1.82 0.36
N VAL A 61 10.10 0.67 0.57
CA VAL A 61 10.96 0.46 1.75
C VAL A 61 12.11 1.46 1.72
N GLU A 62 12.83 1.55 0.59
CA GLU A 62 13.95 2.47 0.44
C GLU A 62 13.51 3.94 0.52
N LEU A 63 12.38 4.31 -0.08
CA LEU A 63 11.85 5.68 0.06
C LEU A 63 11.52 6.02 1.51
N CYS A 64 10.85 5.12 2.24
CA CYS A 64 10.56 5.31 3.66
C CYS A 64 11.81 5.44 4.51
N GLU A 65 12.82 4.59 4.30
CA GLU A 65 14.09 4.67 5.01
C GLU A 65 14.78 6.02 4.81
N ARG A 66 14.80 6.52 3.57
CA ARG A 66 15.36 7.85 3.23
C ARG A 66 14.59 8.98 3.91
N VAL A 67 13.26 8.93 3.85
CA VAL A 67 12.37 9.88 4.52
C VAL A 67 12.58 9.86 6.03
N LEU A 68 12.52 8.69 6.66
CA LEU A 68 12.70 8.56 8.11
C LEU A 68 14.09 8.99 8.58
N LYS A 69 15.13 8.70 7.80
CA LYS A 69 16.49 9.17 8.09
C LYS A 69 16.61 10.70 8.08
N GLU A 70 15.79 11.38 7.26
CA GLU A 70 15.76 12.84 7.21
C GLU A 70 14.92 13.43 8.36
N ILE A 71 13.68 12.94 8.57
CA ILE A 71 12.74 13.56 9.50
C ILE A 71 12.92 13.12 10.98
N VAL A 72 13.45 11.92 11.22
CA VAL A 72 13.69 11.35 12.56
C VAL A 72 15.07 10.65 12.65
N PRO A 73 16.17 11.35 12.38
CA PRO A 73 17.51 10.76 12.18
C PRO A 73 18.06 9.99 13.39
N LYS A 74 17.53 10.24 14.59
CA LYS A 74 17.95 9.59 15.84
C LYS A 74 17.12 8.36 16.18
N ALA A 75 15.97 8.17 15.51
CA ALA A 75 15.08 7.05 15.80
C ALA A 75 15.61 5.75 15.17
N LYS A 76 15.51 4.65 15.92
CA LYS A 76 15.73 3.31 15.40
C LYS A 76 14.51 2.88 14.58
N ILE A 77 14.70 2.47 13.32
CA ILE A 77 13.64 1.88 12.52
C ILE A 77 13.41 0.43 12.97
N GLU A 78 12.19 0.11 13.36
CA GLU A 78 11.73 -1.26 13.62
C GLU A 78 10.75 -1.67 12.53
N TYR A 79 11.04 -2.78 11.86
CA TYR A 79 10.22 -3.27 10.76
C TYR A 79 9.11 -4.18 11.28
N MET A 80 7.89 -3.99 10.78
CA MET A 80 6.75 -4.87 11.05
C MET A 80 6.19 -5.41 9.75
N ALA A 81 6.13 -6.74 9.65
CA ALA A 81 5.58 -7.44 8.50
C ALA A 81 4.05 -7.24 8.40
N LEU A 82 3.58 -6.88 7.22
CA LEU A 82 2.17 -6.57 6.93
C LEU A 82 1.66 -7.34 5.73
N THR A 83 0.35 -7.60 5.75
CA THR A 83 -0.44 -8.00 4.57
C THR A 83 -1.27 -6.81 4.06
N ALA A 84 -1.92 -6.96 2.89
CA ALA A 84 -2.86 -5.94 2.39
C ALA A 84 -4.04 -5.73 3.37
N GLN A 85 -4.47 -6.79 4.03
CA GLN A 85 -5.64 -6.78 4.90
C GLN A 85 -5.38 -6.08 6.25
N ASN A 86 -4.18 -6.24 6.85
CA ASN A 86 -3.91 -5.69 8.18
C ASN A 86 -3.20 -4.32 8.16
N THR A 87 -2.74 -3.86 7.00
CA THR A 87 -2.00 -2.59 6.88
C THR A 87 -2.78 -1.41 7.47
N MET A 88 -4.02 -1.20 7.01
CA MET A 88 -4.80 -0.03 7.42
C MET A 88 -5.19 -0.05 8.90
N PRO A 89 -5.71 -1.14 9.48
CA PRO A 89 -6.01 -1.21 10.91
C PRO A 89 -4.79 -0.94 11.80
N LEU A 90 -3.61 -1.46 11.45
CA LEU A 90 -2.40 -1.29 12.25
C LEU A 90 -1.80 0.12 12.17
N VAL A 91 -1.98 0.81 11.04
CA VAL A 91 -1.63 2.23 10.91
C VAL A 91 -2.64 3.09 11.66
N GLN A 92 -3.93 2.84 11.48
CA GLN A 92 -5.00 3.61 12.10
C GLN A 92 -4.92 3.61 13.64
N ASN A 93 -4.64 2.46 14.24
CA ASN A 93 -4.53 2.32 15.69
C ASN A 93 -3.14 2.75 16.25
N GLY A 94 -2.21 3.18 15.40
CA GLY A 94 -0.88 3.64 15.80
C GLY A 94 0.11 2.52 16.19
N THR A 95 -0.20 1.25 15.94
CA THR A 95 0.78 0.16 16.08
C THR A 95 1.91 0.33 15.07
N VAL A 96 1.58 0.75 13.85
CA VAL A 96 2.51 1.13 12.79
C VAL A 96 2.48 2.64 12.62
N ASP A 97 3.65 3.28 12.61
CA ASP A 97 3.77 4.72 12.45
C ASP A 97 3.70 5.16 10.99
N ILE A 98 4.30 4.36 10.11
CA ILE A 98 4.34 4.59 8.66
C ILE A 98 4.20 3.27 7.90
N GLY A 99 3.27 3.20 6.98
CA GLY A 99 3.03 2.03 6.12
C GLY A 99 3.76 2.17 4.78
N CYS A 100 4.77 1.33 4.57
CA CYS A 100 5.68 1.38 3.42
C CYS A 100 5.43 0.19 2.50
N GLY A 101 4.36 0.28 1.74
CA GLY A 101 3.95 -0.76 0.78
C GLY A 101 3.03 -0.20 -0.30
N PRO A 102 2.67 -1.02 -1.30
CA PRO A 102 1.79 -0.59 -2.37
C PRO A 102 0.34 -0.47 -1.84
N THR A 103 -0.03 0.72 -1.42
CA THR A 103 -1.40 0.98 -0.98
C THR A 103 -2.04 2.04 -1.86
N THR A 104 -3.12 1.67 -2.51
CA THR A 104 -3.91 2.57 -3.35
C THR A 104 -4.53 3.66 -2.50
N ASN A 105 -4.29 4.90 -2.89
CA ASN A 105 -4.94 6.07 -2.33
C ASN A 105 -6.32 6.25 -2.98
N ASN A 106 -7.40 6.06 -2.21
CA ASN A 106 -8.78 6.30 -2.62
C ASN A 106 -9.59 6.93 -1.49
N LEU A 107 -10.74 7.52 -1.82
CA LEU A 107 -11.60 8.22 -0.86
C LEU A 107 -12.05 7.36 0.33
N THR A 108 -12.29 6.07 0.10
CA THR A 108 -12.70 5.15 1.17
C THR A 108 -11.58 4.96 2.19
N ARG A 109 -10.34 4.82 1.73
CA ARG A 109 -9.15 4.64 2.57
C ARG A 109 -8.72 5.94 3.24
N GLN A 110 -8.89 7.09 2.58
CA GLN A 110 -8.62 8.41 3.17
C GLN A 110 -9.49 8.73 4.39
N LYS A 111 -10.63 8.07 4.56
CA LYS A 111 -11.46 8.16 5.78
C LYS A 111 -10.81 7.49 7.00
N GLN A 112 -9.85 6.61 6.79
CA GLN A 112 -9.23 5.78 7.84
C GLN A 112 -7.77 6.17 8.10
N VAL A 113 -7.03 6.56 7.06
CA VAL A 113 -5.60 6.89 7.11
C VAL A 113 -5.29 8.07 6.21
N ALA A 114 -4.19 8.76 6.46
CA ALA A 114 -3.64 9.77 5.55
C ALA A 114 -2.64 9.12 4.58
N PHE A 115 -2.54 9.70 3.39
CA PHE A 115 -1.59 9.31 2.37
C PHE A 115 -0.60 10.45 2.10
N ALA A 116 0.64 10.08 1.82
CA ALA A 116 1.64 10.98 1.26
C ALA A 116 1.34 11.27 -0.21
N VAL A 117 2.12 12.17 -0.82
CA VAL A 117 2.10 12.39 -2.26
C VAL A 117 2.31 11.06 -3.00
N THR A 118 1.63 10.92 -4.15
CA THR A 118 1.70 9.70 -4.99
C THR A 118 3.13 9.44 -5.46
N THR A 119 3.61 8.23 -5.24
CA THR A 119 4.98 7.79 -5.57
C THR A 119 5.05 6.75 -6.66
N TYR A 120 3.91 6.15 -7.02
CA TYR A 120 3.77 5.18 -8.11
C TYR A 120 2.35 5.21 -8.68
N VAL A 121 2.19 4.77 -9.93
CA VAL A 121 0.87 4.54 -10.53
C VAL A 121 0.87 3.14 -11.11
N SER A 122 0.02 2.26 -10.58
CA SER A 122 -0.15 0.88 -11.05
C SER A 122 -1.37 0.73 -11.95
N GLN A 123 -1.39 -0.36 -12.71
CA GLN A 123 -2.54 -0.81 -13.48
C GLN A 123 -2.97 -2.19 -12.98
N VAL A 124 -4.23 -2.33 -12.59
CA VAL A 124 -4.76 -3.65 -12.18
C VAL A 124 -5.08 -4.48 -13.42
N ARG A 125 -4.43 -5.64 -13.53
CA ARG A 125 -4.50 -6.57 -14.68
C ARG A 125 -4.56 -8.02 -14.22
N ALA A 126 -4.55 -8.98 -15.16
CA ALA A 126 -4.54 -10.40 -14.86
C ALA A 126 -3.22 -11.06 -15.30
N ALA A 127 -2.67 -11.94 -14.46
CA ALA A 127 -1.67 -12.92 -14.86
C ALA A 127 -2.36 -14.26 -15.13
N VAL A 128 -1.93 -14.94 -16.18
CA VAL A 128 -2.36 -16.28 -16.57
C VAL A 128 -1.15 -17.14 -16.93
N LYS A 129 -1.32 -18.47 -17.06
CA LYS A 129 -0.26 -19.33 -17.60
C LYS A 129 0.09 -18.92 -19.02
N ALA A 130 1.34 -19.10 -19.44
CA ALA A 130 1.82 -18.63 -20.74
C ALA A 130 1.08 -19.29 -21.94
N ASP A 131 0.71 -20.57 -21.79
CA ASP A 131 -0.05 -21.37 -22.75
C ASP A 131 -1.56 -21.14 -22.70
N SER A 132 -2.06 -20.36 -21.73
CA SER A 132 -3.48 -20.03 -21.62
C SER A 132 -3.96 -19.25 -22.85
N PRO A 133 -5.13 -19.60 -23.43
CA PRO A 133 -5.74 -18.82 -24.52
C PRO A 133 -6.39 -17.51 -24.05
N ILE A 134 -6.43 -17.28 -22.74
CA ILE A 134 -7.08 -16.10 -22.16
C ILE A 134 -6.27 -14.84 -22.48
N THR A 135 -6.94 -13.85 -23.06
CA THR A 135 -6.39 -12.53 -23.42
C THR A 135 -7.25 -11.38 -22.90
N SER A 136 -8.45 -11.67 -22.36
CA SER A 136 -9.40 -10.69 -21.83
C SER A 136 -10.02 -11.19 -20.54
N ILE A 137 -10.36 -10.27 -19.62
CA ILE A 137 -11.04 -10.59 -18.36
C ILE A 137 -12.44 -11.20 -18.61
N LYS A 138 -13.12 -10.83 -19.71
CA LYS A 138 -14.41 -11.43 -20.08
C LYS A 138 -14.34 -12.94 -20.35
N GLN A 139 -13.18 -13.43 -20.80
CA GLN A 139 -12.97 -14.87 -21.01
C GLN A 139 -12.83 -15.68 -19.72
N LEU A 140 -12.81 -14.99 -18.57
CA LEU A 140 -12.82 -15.60 -17.23
C LEU A 140 -14.24 -15.87 -16.70
N ASP A 141 -15.28 -15.67 -17.51
CA ASP A 141 -16.66 -15.99 -17.14
C ASP A 141 -16.81 -17.44 -16.67
N GLY A 142 -17.41 -17.64 -15.49
CA GLY A 142 -17.54 -18.94 -14.83
C GLY A 142 -16.26 -19.55 -14.29
N LYS A 143 -15.10 -18.91 -14.46
CA LYS A 143 -13.79 -19.45 -14.04
C LYS A 143 -13.38 -18.99 -12.64
N ASN A 144 -12.47 -19.76 -12.06
CA ASN A 144 -11.85 -19.39 -10.77
C ASN A 144 -10.73 -18.39 -10.97
N ILE A 145 -10.74 -17.31 -10.20
CA ILE A 145 -9.77 -16.23 -10.23
C ILE A 145 -9.17 -16.07 -8.85
N ALA A 146 -7.85 -16.03 -8.75
CA ALA A 146 -7.16 -15.67 -7.53
C ALA A 146 -7.11 -14.15 -7.37
N ALA A 147 -7.28 -13.67 -6.15
CA ALA A 147 -6.99 -12.30 -5.74
C ALA A 147 -6.51 -12.30 -4.29
N SER A 148 -5.81 -11.25 -3.86
CA SER A 148 -5.32 -11.17 -2.48
C SER A 148 -6.31 -10.41 -1.59
N ALA A 149 -6.57 -10.93 -0.40
CA ALA A 149 -7.45 -10.30 0.57
C ALA A 149 -7.01 -8.87 0.91
N GLY A 150 -7.95 -7.94 0.99
CA GLY A 150 -7.70 -6.52 1.33
C GLY A 150 -7.22 -5.65 0.17
N THR A 151 -7.06 -6.18 -1.05
CA THR A 151 -6.68 -5.40 -2.23
C THR A 151 -7.90 -4.78 -2.94
N THR A 152 -7.66 -3.71 -3.68
CA THR A 152 -8.65 -3.06 -4.56
C THR A 152 -9.00 -3.94 -5.74
N ALA A 153 -8.12 -4.84 -6.17
CA ALA A 153 -8.37 -5.81 -7.23
C ALA A 153 -9.66 -6.62 -7.00
N VAL A 154 -9.96 -6.99 -5.73
CA VAL A 154 -11.21 -7.70 -5.38
C VAL A 154 -12.45 -6.87 -5.70
N GLN A 155 -12.39 -5.55 -5.43
CA GLN A 155 -13.51 -4.64 -5.70
C GLN A 155 -13.66 -4.39 -7.21
N LEU A 156 -12.54 -4.23 -7.91
CA LEU A 156 -12.51 -4.04 -9.36
C LEU A 156 -13.05 -5.26 -10.11
N LEU A 157 -12.70 -6.47 -9.67
CA LEU A 157 -13.27 -7.71 -10.23
C LEU A 157 -14.79 -7.77 -10.04
N ARG A 158 -15.29 -7.45 -8.84
CA ARG A 158 -16.75 -7.42 -8.57
C ARG A 158 -17.45 -6.39 -9.45
N LYS A 159 -16.87 -5.19 -9.57
CA LYS A 159 -17.41 -4.14 -10.43
C LYS A 159 -17.42 -4.57 -11.88
N PHE A 160 -16.31 -5.10 -12.39
CA PHE A 160 -16.20 -5.57 -13.78
C PHE A 160 -17.22 -6.67 -14.08
N GLY A 161 -17.36 -7.67 -13.17
CA GLY A 161 -18.35 -8.74 -13.30
C GLY A 161 -19.78 -8.21 -13.43
N LYS A 162 -20.15 -7.26 -12.56
CA LYS A 162 -21.46 -6.62 -12.59
C LYS A 162 -21.70 -5.82 -13.87
N ASP A 163 -20.74 -4.98 -14.25
CA ASP A 163 -20.86 -4.05 -15.38
C ASP A 163 -20.89 -4.79 -16.73
N ASN A 164 -20.27 -5.96 -16.81
CA ASN A 164 -20.19 -6.76 -18.04
C ASN A 164 -21.07 -8.02 -18.03
N ASN A 165 -21.85 -8.25 -16.97
CA ASN A 165 -22.68 -9.43 -16.77
C ASN A 165 -21.89 -10.75 -16.90
N VAL A 166 -20.71 -10.82 -16.26
CA VAL A 166 -19.86 -12.02 -16.18
C VAL A 166 -19.71 -12.49 -14.73
N THR A 167 -19.71 -13.81 -14.54
CA THR A 167 -19.52 -14.43 -13.23
C THR A 167 -18.05 -14.73 -12.99
N LEU A 168 -17.43 -13.99 -12.08
CA LEU A 168 -16.01 -14.13 -11.72
C LEU A 168 -15.90 -14.80 -10.34
N ASN A 169 -15.60 -16.12 -10.31
CA ASN A 169 -15.47 -16.88 -9.06
C ASN A 169 -14.15 -16.55 -8.38
N THR A 170 -14.14 -15.61 -7.42
CA THR A 170 -12.91 -15.13 -6.78
C THR A 170 -12.55 -15.95 -5.56
N THR A 171 -11.36 -16.56 -5.56
CA THR A 171 -10.71 -17.20 -4.41
C THR A 171 -9.64 -16.27 -3.85
N LEU A 172 -9.69 -16.01 -2.54
CA LEU A 172 -8.79 -15.07 -1.88
C LEU A 172 -7.63 -15.81 -1.21
N GLY A 173 -6.39 -15.45 -1.59
CA GLY A 173 -5.20 -15.75 -0.79
C GLY A 173 -4.99 -14.69 0.29
N LYS A 174 -4.33 -15.05 1.39
CA LYS A 174 -4.01 -14.12 2.48
C LYS A 174 -3.00 -13.04 2.06
N ASP A 175 -2.12 -13.38 1.11
CA ASP A 175 -1.09 -12.50 0.56
C ASP A 175 -0.87 -12.80 -0.93
N HIS A 176 0.09 -12.12 -1.58
CA HIS A 176 0.31 -12.27 -3.02
C HIS A 176 1.00 -13.60 -3.38
N PHE A 177 1.80 -14.18 -2.49
CA PHE A 177 2.41 -15.48 -2.73
C PHE A 177 1.36 -16.58 -2.72
N GLU A 178 0.49 -16.61 -1.69
CA GLU A 178 -0.59 -17.60 -1.63
C GLU A 178 -1.55 -17.46 -2.81
N SER A 179 -1.90 -16.22 -3.20
CA SER A 179 -2.76 -15.97 -4.36
C SER A 179 -2.12 -16.45 -5.66
N PHE A 180 -0.82 -16.22 -5.84
CA PHE A 180 -0.09 -16.71 -7.01
C PHE A 180 0.01 -18.23 -7.03
N MET A 181 0.18 -18.89 -5.88
CA MET A 181 0.16 -20.36 -5.77
C MET A 181 -1.16 -20.97 -6.24
N LEU A 182 -2.29 -20.28 -6.13
CA LEU A 182 -3.57 -20.74 -6.70
C LEU A 182 -3.49 -20.81 -8.23
N LEU A 183 -2.85 -19.84 -8.87
CA LEU A 183 -2.60 -19.85 -10.32
C LEU A 183 -1.57 -20.94 -10.69
N GLU A 184 -0.46 -21.04 -9.96
CA GLU A 184 0.59 -22.05 -10.22
C GLU A 184 0.03 -23.47 -10.17
N SER A 185 -0.76 -23.79 -9.14
CA SER A 185 -1.37 -25.12 -8.94
C SER A 185 -2.55 -25.41 -9.87
N GLY A 186 -2.99 -24.44 -10.69
CA GLY A 186 -4.16 -24.59 -11.57
C GLY A 186 -5.51 -24.55 -10.82
N ARG A 187 -5.54 -24.14 -9.55
CA ARG A 187 -6.77 -23.92 -8.80
C ARG A 187 -7.47 -22.61 -9.20
N ALA A 188 -6.74 -21.70 -9.84
CA ALA A 188 -7.27 -20.50 -10.47
C ALA A 188 -6.73 -20.39 -11.91
N GLU A 189 -7.56 -19.89 -12.81
CA GLU A 189 -7.20 -19.64 -14.21
C GLU A 189 -6.42 -18.35 -14.41
N ALA A 190 -6.60 -17.40 -13.48
CA ALA A 190 -5.93 -16.11 -13.46
C ALA A 190 -5.65 -15.64 -12.02
N PHE A 191 -4.64 -14.78 -11.87
CA PHE A 191 -4.41 -13.99 -10.66
C PHE A 191 -4.51 -12.50 -11.02
N VAL A 192 -5.42 -11.77 -10.37
CA VAL A 192 -5.65 -10.35 -10.65
C VAL A 192 -5.06 -9.49 -9.54
N LEU A 193 -4.18 -8.56 -9.95
CA LEU A 193 -3.44 -7.68 -9.07
C LEU A 193 -2.87 -6.49 -9.88
N ASP A 194 -2.19 -5.57 -9.21
CA ASP A 194 -1.33 -4.53 -9.81
C ASP A 194 -0.28 -5.14 -10.72
N ASP A 195 -0.09 -4.58 -11.90
CA ASP A 195 0.78 -5.09 -12.97
C ASP A 195 2.25 -5.24 -12.54
N ASN A 196 2.77 -4.26 -11.80
CA ASN A 196 4.11 -4.30 -11.24
C ASN A 196 4.29 -5.41 -10.19
N LEU A 197 3.26 -5.68 -9.38
CA LEU A 197 3.28 -6.75 -8.39
C LEU A 197 3.14 -8.12 -9.06
N LEU A 198 2.31 -8.23 -10.12
CA LEU A 198 2.26 -9.42 -10.97
C LEU A 198 3.63 -9.71 -11.59
N ALA A 199 4.28 -8.70 -12.16
CA ALA A 199 5.63 -8.84 -12.70
C ALA A 199 6.62 -9.30 -11.61
N GLY A 200 6.52 -8.74 -10.40
CA GLY A 200 7.37 -9.12 -9.27
C GLY A 200 7.20 -10.56 -8.80
N VAL A 201 5.96 -11.06 -8.64
CA VAL A 201 5.73 -12.45 -8.24
C VAL A 201 6.12 -13.43 -9.36
N ILE A 202 5.86 -13.08 -10.63
CA ILE A 202 6.27 -13.88 -11.79
C ILE A 202 7.79 -13.98 -11.84
N ALA A 203 8.53 -12.89 -11.74
CA ALA A 203 10.00 -12.87 -11.76
C ALA A 203 10.61 -13.71 -10.63
N ASN A 204 9.94 -13.79 -9.48
CA ASN A 204 10.35 -14.58 -8.34
C ASN A 204 9.81 -16.01 -8.33
N SER A 205 8.97 -16.41 -9.30
CA SER A 205 8.47 -17.78 -9.42
C SER A 205 9.55 -18.78 -9.86
N ALA A 206 9.29 -20.07 -9.71
CA ALA A 206 10.21 -21.11 -10.18
C ALA A 206 10.36 -21.10 -11.71
N ASN A 207 9.31 -20.70 -12.44
CA ASN A 207 9.29 -20.63 -13.90
C ASN A 207 8.72 -19.29 -14.39
N PRO A 208 9.50 -18.20 -14.42
CA PRO A 208 9.01 -16.88 -14.85
C PRO A 208 8.44 -16.85 -16.28
N LYS A 209 8.97 -17.69 -17.18
CA LYS A 209 8.48 -17.80 -18.56
C LYS A 209 7.16 -18.57 -18.68
N GLY A 210 6.71 -19.20 -17.61
CA GLY A 210 5.44 -19.93 -17.56
C GLY A 210 4.20 -19.08 -17.40
N TYR A 211 4.34 -17.75 -17.33
CA TYR A 211 3.24 -16.82 -17.08
C TYR A 211 3.33 -15.59 -17.98
N LYS A 212 2.18 -14.97 -18.22
CA LYS A 212 2.04 -13.69 -18.94
C LYS A 212 0.98 -12.82 -18.30
N ILE A 213 1.14 -11.51 -18.40
CA ILE A 213 0.15 -10.51 -17.96
C ILE A 213 -0.71 -10.15 -19.16
N VAL A 214 -2.02 -10.22 -18.98
CA VAL A 214 -3.03 -10.07 -20.05
C VAL A 214 -4.23 -9.25 -19.56
N GLY A 215 -5.18 -9.06 -20.46
CA GLY A 215 -6.48 -8.47 -20.19
C GLY A 215 -6.47 -6.95 -20.20
N GLU A 216 -7.65 -6.43 -20.08
CA GLU A 216 -7.96 -5.01 -19.97
C GLU A 216 -7.38 -4.46 -18.65
N VAL A 217 -7.09 -3.16 -18.61
CA VAL A 217 -6.79 -2.44 -17.37
C VAL A 217 -8.11 -2.26 -16.62
N LEU A 218 -8.24 -2.93 -15.47
CA LEU A 218 -9.42 -2.82 -14.62
C LEU A 218 -9.47 -1.49 -13.84
N GLY A 219 -8.32 -0.87 -13.61
CA GLY A 219 -8.16 0.42 -12.97
C GLY A 219 -6.71 0.87 -12.98
N SER A 220 -6.49 2.18 -13.03
CA SER A 220 -5.18 2.82 -12.81
C SER A 220 -5.19 3.46 -11.45
N GLU A 221 -4.25 3.09 -10.57
CA GLU A 221 -4.31 3.39 -9.15
C GLU A 221 -3.10 4.22 -8.68
N PRO A 222 -3.33 5.39 -8.06
CA PRO A 222 -2.26 6.12 -7.38
C PRO A 222 -1.86 5.38 -6.11
N ILE A 223 -0.58 5.04 -6.01
CA ILE A 223 0.01 4.30 -4.90
C ILE A 223 0.83 5.24 -4.05
N ALA A 224 0.61 5.22 -2.74
CA ALA A 224 1.29 6.09 -1.80
C ALA A 224 1.63 5.42 -0.47
N ILE A 225 2.58 5.99 0.24
CA ILE A 225 2.94 5.71 1.63
C ILE A 225 1.81 6.26 2.52
N LEU A 226 1.52 5.60 3.64
CA LEU A 226 0.40 5.96 4.50
C LEU A 226 0.80 6.03 5.98
N PHE A 227 0.04 6.82 6.73
CA PHE A 227 0.19 7.05 8.17
C PHE A 227 -1.15 7.47 8.79
N ARG A 228 -1.20 7.72 10.11
CA ARG A 228 -2.46 8.10 10.78
C ARG A 228 -3.04 9.41 10.24
N ASN A 229 -4.37 9.49 10.16
CA ASN A 229 -5.09 10.66 9.65
C ASN A 229 -4.84 11.93 10.46
N GLU A 230 -4.77 11.81 11.78
CA GLU A 230 -4.83 12.96 12.71
C GLU A 230 -3.43 13.49 13.06
N ASP A 231 -2.49 13.43 12.09
CA ASP A 231 -1.12 13.91 12.28
C ASP A 231 -0.63 14.76 11.10
N PRO A 232 -1.14 15.99 10.96
CA PRO A 232 -0.77 16.86 9.84
C PRO A 232 0.71 17.27 9.85
N ALA A 233 1.35 17.29 11.02
CA ALA A 233 2.77 17.61 11.13
C ALA A 233 3.63 16.48 10.56
N PHE A 234 3.31 15.23 10.87
CA PHE A 234 4.00 14.07 10.32
C PHE A 234 3.76 13.95 8.81
N LYS A 235 2.50 14.13 8.36
CA LYS A 235 2.17 14.18 6.93
C LYS A 235 3.03 15.21 6.19
N LYS A 236 3.07 16.44 6.70
CA LYS A 236 3.84 17.50 6.06
C LYS A 236 5.32 17.14 5.94
N ALA A 237 5.91 16.61 7.00
CA ALA A 237 7.33 16.24 6.99
C ALA A 237 7.63 15.10 5.99
N VAL A 238 6.75 14.09 5.91
CA VAL A 238 6.88 12.99 4.93
C VAL A 238 6.73 13.53 3.51
N ASP A 239 5.72 14.36 3.24
CA ASP A 239 5.47 14.94 1.92
C ASP A 239 6.63 15.85 1.48
N ASP A 240 7.11 16.73 2.36
CA ASP A 240 8.24 17.63 2.05
C ASP A 240 9.50 16.83 1.68
N SER A 241 9.79 15.75 2.42
CA SER A 241 10.93 14.88 2.14
C SER A 241 10.77 14.13 0.80
N LEU A 242 9.59 13.58 0.51
CA LEU A 242 9.32 12.91 -0.78
C LEU A 242 9.40 13.88 -1.95
N VAL A 243 8.82 15.08 -1.82
CA VAL A 243 8.90 16.13 -2.86
C VAL A 243 10.35 16.55 -3.11
N LYS A 244 11.16 16.62 -2.06
CA LYS A 244 12.61 16.88 -2.21
C LYS A 244 13.31 15.75 -2.99
N LEU A 245 13.01 14.48 -2.71
CA LEU A 245 13.51 13.33 -3.46
C LEU A 245 13.08 13.37 -4.93
N MET A 246 11.83 13.79 -5.22
CA MET A 246 11.32 13.97 -6.58
C MET A 246 12.08 15.06 -7.31
N LYS A 247 12.18 16.26 -6.73
CA LYS A 247 12.83 17.43 -7.34
C LYS A 247 14.33 17.27 -7.56
N SER A 248 15.00 16.53 -6.68
CA SER A 248 16.45 16.25 -6.81
C SER A 248 16.79 15.13 -7.80
N GLY A 249 15.79 14.41 -8.31
CA GLY A 249 15.99 13.23 -9.16
C GLY A 249 16.36 11.95 -8.38
N GLU A 250 16.50 12.02 -7.05
CA GLU A 250 16.82 10.83 -6.23
C GLU A 250 15.71 9.78 -6.28
N LEU A 251 14.43 10.19 -6.32
CA LEU A 251 13.32 9.25 -6.50
C LEU A 251 13.45 8.48 -7.82
N ALA A 252 13.85 9.14 -8.91
CA ALA A 252 14.05 8.47 -10.20
C ALA A 252 15.19 7.44 -10.15
N LYS A 253 16.27 7.70 -9.39
CA LYS A 253 17.34 6.71 -9.16
C LYS A 253 16.86 5.51 -8.37
N VAL A 254 16.06 5.73 -7.31
CA VAL A 254 15.43 4.63 -6.55
C VAL A 254 14.47 3.83 -7.43
N TYR A 255 13.70 4.52 -8.30
CA TYR A 255 12.85 3.87 -9.28
C TYR A 255 13.66 2.98 -10.23
N ASP A 256 14.71 3.52 -10.86
CA ASP A 256 15.57 2.75 -11.77
C ASP A 256 16.12 1.49 -11.09
N LYS A 257 16.63 1.62 -9.87
CA LYS A 257 17.17 0.51 -9.09
C LYS A 257 16.16 -0.65 -8.92
N TRP A 258 14.89 -0.35 -8.60
CA TRP A 258 13.90 -1.38 -8.24
C TRP A 258 13.06 -1.87 -9.41
N PHE A 259 12.97 -1.12 -10.50
CA PHE A 259 12.13 -1.48 -11.65
C PHE A 259 12.91 -1.79 -12.91
N MET A 260 14.13 -1.23 -13.06
CA MET A 260 14.91 -1.38 -14.30
C MET A 260 16.17 -2.22 -14.10
N GLN A 261 16.70 -2.32 -12.89
CA GLN A 261 17.90 -3.09 -12.58
C GLN A 261 17.56 -4.46 -11.99
N PRO A 262 18.51 -5.42 -11.97
CA PRO A 262 18.35 -6.70 -11.29
C PRO A 262 18.08 -6.52 -9.78
N ILE A 263 17.01 -7.13 -9.29
CA ILE A 263 16.60 -7.04 -7.88
C ILE A 263 16.72 -8.38 -7.14
N PRO A 264 17.00 -8.39 -5.81
CA PRO A 264 17.02 -9.62 -5.03
C PRO A 264 15.61 -10.25 -4.98
N PRO A 265 15.50 -11.58 -4.66
CA PRO A 265 16.62 -12.49 -4.40
C PRO A 265 17.22 -13.11 -5.66
N LYS A 266 16.52 -13.11 -6.81
CA LYS A 266 16.90 -13.82 -8.02
C LYS A 266 17.78 -13.03 -8.99
N GLY A 267 17.99 -11.74 -8.74
CA GLY A 267 18.79 -10.88 -9.62
C GLY A 267 18.16 -10.69 -11.01
N GLN A 268 16.83 -10.65 -11.10
CA GLN A 268 16.13 -10.37 -12.36
C GLN A 268 15.67 -8.93 -12.42
N ALA A 269 15.84 -8.30 -13.59
CA ALA A 269 15.28 -6.98 -13.87
C ALA A 269 13.84 -7.14 -14.37
N LEU A 270 12.92 -6.29 -13.86
CA LEU A 270 11.53 -6.30 -14.28
C LEU A 270 11.31 -5.55 -15.60
N ASN A 271 12.21 -4.63 -15.94
CA ASN A 271 12.15 -3.78 -17.14
C ASN A 271 10.82 -3.01 -17.26
N LEU A 272 10.37 -2.42 -16.15
CA LEU A 272 9.16 -1.64 -16.05
C LEU A 272 9.51 -0.13 -16.06
N PRO A 273 9.49 0.54 -17.22
CA PRO A 273 9.82 1.94 -17.30
C PRO A 273 8.77 2.81 -16.61
N MET A 274 9.20 3.96 -16.08
CA MET A 274 8.32 4.91 -15.44
C MET A 274 7.26 5.42 -16.42
N SER A 275 5.98 5.32 -16.03
CA SER A 275 4.86 5.79 -16.85
C SER A 275 4.85 7.32 -16.98
N ASP A 276 4.26 7.82 -18.06
CA ASP A 276 4.16 9.27 -18.27
C ASP A 276 3.26 9.93 -17.22
N THR A 277 2.26 9.22 -16.72
CA THR A 277 1.43 9.69 -15.60
C THR A 277 2.29 9.90 -14.34
N LEU A 278 3.15 8.94 -14.00
CA LEU A 278 4.04 9.09 -12.85
C LEU A 278 5.07 10.21 -13.06
N LYS A 279 5.62 10.36 -14.27
CA LYS A 279 6.53 11.50 -14.59
C LYS A 279 5.86 12.85 -14.35
N LYS A 280 4.59 13.01 -14.76
CA LYS A 280 3.79 14.22 -14.48
C LYS A 280 3.59 14.44 -12.98
N LEU A 281 3.25 13.38 -12.22
CA LEU A 281 3.08 13.46 -10.77
C LEU A 281 4.38 13.78 -10.01
N ILE A 282 5.54 13.42 -10.54
CA ILE A 282 6.84 13.83 -9.99
C ILE A 282 7.09 15.33 -10.21
N GLN A 283 6.64 15.88 -11.34
CA GLN A 283 6.77 17.32 -11.65
C GLN A 283 5.77 18.15 -10.83
N GLU A 284 4.55 17.65 -10.65
CA GLU A 284 3.44 18.27 -9.91
C GLU A 284 2.92 17.33 -8.81
N PRO A 285 3.70 17.14 -7.71
CA PRO A 285 3.34 16.20 -6.66
C PRO A 285 2.00 16.52 -6.00
N ASN A 286 1.17 15.50 -5.82
CA ASN A 286 -0.10 15.61 -5.12
C ASN A 286 -0.50 14.26 -4.49
N ASP A 287 -1.47 14.31 -3.57
CA ASP A 287 -2.04 13.18 -2.84
C ASP A 287 -3.51 12.95 -3.22
N LYS A 288 -3.89 13.28 -4.45
CA LYS A 288 -5.26 13.11 -4.92
C LYS A 288 -5.65 11.62 -4.91
N PRO A 289 -6.88 11.32 -4.45
CA PRO A 289 -7.39 9.94 -4.48
C PRO A 289 -7.70 9.47 -5.90
N LEU A 290 -7.81 8.15 -6.07
CA LEU A 290 -8.15 7.49 -7.34
C LEU A 290 -9.33 8.15 -8.05
N GLU A 291 -10.37 8.50 -7.30
CA GLU A 291 -11.61 9.07 -7.84
C GLU A 291 -11.41 10.45 -8.50
N ALA A 292 -10.35 11.16 -8.12
CA ALA A 292 -10.01 12.45 -8.78
C ALA A 292 -9.41 12.30 -10.19
N TYR A 293 -9.11 11.08 -10.62
CA TYR A 293 -8.58 10.76 -11.96
C TYR A 293 -9.61 10.04 -12.85
N ALA A 294 -10.82 9.75 -12.35
CA ALA A 294 -11.84 8.99 -13.06
C ALA A 294 -12.43 9.72 -14.28
N ASP A 295 -12.27 11.06 -14.33
CA ASP A 295 -12.84 11.92 -15.39
C ASP A 295 -11.77 12.42 -16.38
N GLN A 296 -10.56 11.80 -16.39
CA GLN A 296 -9.45 12.22 -17.28
C GLN A 296 -9.17 11.22 -18.40
#